data_e0d1ef02e857c3b94e683622426fe350
#
_entry.id   e0d1ef02e857c3b94e683622426fe350
#
_cell.length_a   1.000
_cell.length_b   1.000
_cell.length_c   1.000
_cell.angle_alpha   90.00
_cell.angle_beta   90.00
_cell.angle_gamma   90.00
#
_symmetry.space_group_name_H-M   'P 1'
#
loop_
_entity.id
_entity.type
_entity.pdbx_description
1 polymer ?
#
loop_
_entity_poly.entity_id
_entity_poly.type
_entity_poly.pdbx_seq_one_letter_code
_entity_poly.pdbx_strand_id
1 'polypeptide(L)'
;MNNSEYWTDYWIKDGQEGEVFVDKHGSKPAYIREFWEEALKSVDNEAKILDVACGGGSIYEIFSAERREALNLTASDLSQAALDLLSKRLPEVTTVACSADDMPFESETFDVLVSQFGIEYAGFSAFTEAMRLLAPGGSFTFLCHLSEGYIDKRNQSFLVGATTALTSGFIPAANTLINASFGGDKNEIVEAKETFKEAQQPIADILKEHSSGIHHHLYFGFREMYLKYGNYRKEDILTWLSDMEADIRKNIEKVTQIRKVSLDDDRVKIVEERLRAGGLSHLEIKPFAIPKRPDDHVALAISGQKVQA
;
A
#
# COMPACT_ATOMS: atom_id res chain seq x y z
N MET A 1 10.79 3.55 13.11
CA MET A 1 11.46 3.08 11.87
C MET A 1 11.54 4.26 10.91
N ASN A 2 12.65 4.49 10.25
CA ASN A 2 12.79 5.49 9.19
C ASN A 2 11.93 5.03 7.98
N ASN A 3 11.37 5.95 7.18
CA ASN A 3 10.56 5.62 6.00
C ASN A 3 11.28 4.65 5.04
N SER A 4 12.58 4.80 4.85
CA SER A 4 13.40 3.93 4.01
C SER A 4 13.48 2.49 4.53
N GLU A 5 13.66 2.30 5.84
CA GLU A 5 13.72 0.96 6.46
C GLU A 5 12.38 0.24 6.35
N TYR A 6 11.28 0.97 6.59
CA TYR A 6 9.94 0.42 6.48
C TYR A 6 9.63 -0.12 5.06
N TRP A 7 9.87 0.70 4.02
CA TRP A 7 9.61 0.30 2.65
C TRP A 7 10.59 -0.78 2.16
N THR A 8 11.84 -0.77 2.61
CA THR A 8 12.80 -1.84 2.31
C THR A 8 12.32 -3.19 2.87
N ASP A 9 11.89 -3.21 4.14
CA ASP A 9 11.34 -4.42 4.77
C ASP A 9 10.06 -4.91 4.08
N TYR A 10 9.20 -3.99 3.67
CA TYR A 10 7.99 -4.32 2.90
C TYR A 10 8.35 -5.03 1.58
N TRP A 11 9.25 -4.46 0.78
CA TRP A 11 9.60 -5.02 -0.52
C TRP A 11 10.35 -6.34 -0.43
N ILE A 12 11.12 -6.57 0.61
CA ILE A 12 11.80 -7.86 0.84
C ILE A 12 10.80 -8.96 1.19
N LYS A 13 9.78 -8.65 1.99
CA LYS A 13 8.89 -9.68 2.59
C LYS A 13 7.57 -9.84 1.85
N ASP A 14 6.95 -8.75 1.44
CA ASP A 14 5.56 -8.74 0.94
C ASP A 14 5.43 -8.24 -0.51
N GLY A 15 6.39 -7.45 -0.99
CA GLY A 15 6.33 -6.81 -2.30
C GLY A 15 6.73 -7.71 -3.49
N GLN A 16 6.91 -9.01 -3.28
CA GLN A 16 7.45 -9.92 -4.31
C GLN A 16 6.64 -10.00 -5.59
N GLU A 17 5.34 -9.70 -5.53
CA GLU A 17 4.47 -9.65 -6.71
C GLU A 17 4.46 -8.29 -7.42
N GLY A 18 5.24 -7.31 -6.91
CA GLY A 18 5.42 -5.99 -7.52
C GLY A 18 4.22 -5.04 -7.38
N GLU A 19 3.24 -5.38 -6.55
CA GLU A 19 2.03 -4.58 -6.33
C GLU A 19 1.75 -4.35 -4.85
N VAL A 20 1.41 -3.10 -4.51
CA VAL A 20 0.92 -2.74 -3.17
C VAL A 20 -0.61 -2.82 -3.09
N PHE A 21 -1.29 -2.59 -4.22
CA PHE A 21 -2.73 -2.58 -4.30
C PHE A 21 -3.26 -3.79 -5.10
N VAL A 22 -3.88 -4.72 -4.39
CA VAL A 22 -4.53 -5.90 -4.96
C VAL A 22 -5.99 -5.96 -4.53
N ASP A 23 -6.81 -6.61 -5.33
CA ASP A 23 -8.22 -6.86 -5.00
C ASP A 23 -8.37 -7.90 -3.86
N LYS A 24 -9.62 -8.24 -3.53
CA LYS A 24 -9.93 -9.26 -2.49
C LYS A 24 -9.45 -10.67 -2.82
N HIS A 25 -8.99 -10.93 -4.04
CA HIS A 25 -8.49 -12.22 -4.51
C HIS A 25 -6.97 -12.21 -4.72
N GLY A 26 -6.29 -11.11 -4.35
CA GLY A 26 -4.86 -10.93 -4.56
C GLY A 26 -4.48 -10.55 -5.99
N SER A 27 -5.45 -10.20 -6.84
CA SER A 27 -5.20 -9.85 -8.24
C SER A 27 -5.09 -8.33 -8.44
N LYS A 28 -4.29 -7.91 -9.41
CA LYS A 28 -4.21 -6.51 -9.83
C LYS A 28 -5.56 -6.08 -10.42
N PRO A 29 -6.17 -4.98 -9.93
CA PRO A 29 -7.45 -4.53 -10.46
C PRO A 29 -7.33 -4.10 -11.93
N ALA A 30 -8.12 -4.71 -12.82
CA ALA A 30 -8.08 -4.42 -14.26
C ALA A 30 -8.30 -2.91 -14.58
N TYR A 31 -9.15 -2.23 -13.80
CA TYR A 31 -9.45 -0.81 -14.01
C TYR A 31 -8.25 0.12 -13.73
N ILE A 32 -7.30 -0.26 -12.88
CA ILE A 32 -6.04 0.49 -12.70
C ILE A 32 -5.16 0.34 -13.95
N ARG A 33 -5.08 -0.87 -14.47
CA ARG A 33 -4.35 -1.15 -15.72
C ARG A 33 -4.96 -0.36 -16.89
N GLU A 34 -6.28 -0.43 -17.05
CA GLU A 34 -7.02 0.31 -18.09
C GLU A 34 -6.81 1.84 -17.98
N PHE A 35 -6.76 2.37 -16.75
CA PHE A 35 -6.44 3.78 -16.52
C PHE A 35 -5.06 4.15 -17.07
N TRP A 36 -4.04 3.35 -16.78
CA TRP A 36 -2.68 3.61 -17.26
C TRP A 36 -2.52 3.38 -18.77
N GLU A 37 -3.18 2.37 -19.32
CA GLU A 37 -3.23 2.13 -20.76
C GLU A 37 -3.82 3.34 -21.51
N GLU A 38 -4.86 3.96 -20.98
CA GLU A 38 -5.45 5.19 -21.54
C GLU A 38 -4.55 6.41 -21.34
N ALA A 39 -3.99 6.59 -20.13
CA ALA A 39 -3.15 7.74 -19.81
C ALA A 39 -1.86 7.79 -20.67
N LEU A 40 -1.31 6.63 -21.02
CA LEU A 40 -0.02 6.50 -21.69
C LEU A 40 -0.14 6.06 -23.16
N LYS A 41 -1.36 5.97 -23.71
CA LYS A 41 -1.59 5.48 -25.09
C LYS A 41 -0.94 6.33 -26.16
N SER A 42 -0.84 7.66 -25.92
CA SER A 42 -0.37 8.66 -26.89
C SER A 42 1.10 9.03 -26.71
N VAL A 43 1.81 8.36 -25.81
CA VAL A 43 3.21 8.65 -25.53
C VAL A 43 4.08 8.20 -26.72
N ASP A 44 4.91 9.11 -27.21
CA ASP A 44 5.84 8.85 -28.31
C ASP A 44 6.91 7.82 -27.92
N ASN A 45 7.37 7.02 -28.89
CA ASN A 45 8.36 5.96 -28.65
C ASN A 45 9.73 6.49 -28.19
N GLU A 46 10.06 7.75 -28.46
CA GLU A 46 11.32 8.37 -28.03
C GLU A 46 11.21 9.12 -26.70
N ALA A 47 9.99 9.18 -26.12
CA ALA A 47 9.74 9.91 -24.90
C ALA A 47 10.55 9.34 -23.70
N LYS A 48 11.10 10.25 -22.90
CA LYS A 48 11.73 9.93 -21.62
C LYS A 48 10.67 9.91 -20.53
N ILE A 49 10.43 8.74 -19.98
CA ILE A 49 9.40 8.52 -18.95
C ILE A 49 10.07 8.24 -17.62
N LEU A 50 9.65 8.94 -16.56
CA LEU A 50 10.05 8.64 -15.18
C LEU A 50 8.84 8.18 -14.37
N ASP A 51 8.96 6.99 -13.77
CA ASP A 51 8.05 6.51 -12.72
C ASP A 51 8.63 6.88 -11.35
N VAL A 52 7.94 7.79 -10.65
CA VAL A 52 8.36 8.36 -9.37
C VAL A 52 7.79 7.54 -8.22
N ALA A 53 8.66 7.08 -7.31
CA ALA A 53 8.32 6.15 -6.23
C ALA A 53 7.63 4.89 -6.81
N CYS A 54 8.31 4.25 -7.75
CA CYS A 54 7.81 3.22 -8.66
C CYS A 54 7.50 1.89 -7.98
N GLY A 55 8.02 1.65 -6.76
CA GLY A 55 7.97 0.33 -6.15
C GLY A 55 8.51 -0.76 -7.08
N GLY A 56 7.72 -1.80 -7.30
CA GLY A 56 8.07 -2.90 -8.23
C GLY A 56 7.84 -2.58 -9.72
N GLY A 57 7.46 -1.34 -10.10
CA GLY A 57 7.35 -0.91 -11.51
C GLY A 57 6.09 -1.37 -12.22
N SER A 58 4.98 -1.46 -11.53
CA SER A 58 3.70 -1.97 -12.07
C SER A 58 3.15 -1.17 -13.25
N ILE A 59 3.43 0.14 -13.34
CA ILE A 59 2.98 0.99 -14.44
C ILE A 59 3.59 0.51 -15.76
N TYR A 60 4.86 0.15 -15.78
CA TYR A 60 5.54 -0.24 -17.02
C TYR A 60 5.12 -1.61 -17.56
N GLU A 61 4.42 -2.42 -16.78
CA GLU A 61 3.86 -3.69 -17.25
C GLU A 61 2.71 -3.55 -18.26
N ILE A 62 2.14 -2.34 -18.40
CA ILE A 62 1.12 -2.08 -19.44
C ILE A 62 1.70 -2.14 -20.86
N PHE A 63 2.99 -1.83 -21.02
CA PHE A 63 3.64 -1.84 -22.33
C PHE A 63 4.05 -3.26 -22.72
N SER A 64 3.96 -3.58 -24.01
CA SER A 64 4.58 -4.81 -24.55
C SER A 64 6.11 -4.75 -24.40
N ALA A 65 6.76 -5.90 -24.46
CA ALA A 65 8.23 -5.96 -24.36
C ALA A 65 8.90 -5.10 -25.45
N GLU A 66 8.42 -5.21 -26.69
CA GLU A 66 8.95 -4.45 -27.84
C GLU A 66 8.78 -2.94 -27.63
N ARG A 67 7.65 -2.53 -27.02
CA ARG A 67 7.43 -1.11 -26.72
C ARG A 67 8.32 -0.60 -25.60
N ARG A 68 8.54 -1.42 -24.55
CA ARG A 68 9.46 -1.04 -23.47
C ARG A 68 10.89 -0.87 -23.95
N GLU A 69 11.35 -1.73 -24.87
CA GLU A 69 12.69 -1.60 -25.49
C GLU A 69 12.83 -0.33 -26.35
N ALA A 70 11.74 0.17 -26.90
CA ALA A 70 11.73 1.40 -27.73
C ALA A 70 11.63 2.69 -26.89
N LEU A 71 11.11 2.63 -25.66
CA LEU A 71 10.92 3.76 -24.76
C LEU A 71 12.15 4.01 -23.89
N ASN A 72 12.38 5.26 -23.49
CA ASN A 72 13.41 5.61 -22.50
C ASN A 72 12.80 5.56 -21.08
N LEU A 73 12.74 4.37 -20.50
CA LEU A 73 12.10 4.14 -19.20
C LEU A 73 13.08 4.29 -18.04
N THR A 74 12.77 5.20 -17.14
CA THR A 74 13.48 5.38 -15.85
C THR A 74 12.50 5.21 -14.71
N ALA A 75 12.94 4.58 -13.64
CA ALA A 75 12.16 4.35 -12.43
C ALA A 75 12.97 4.75 -11.20
N SER A 76 12.37 5.51 -10.29
CA SER A 76 13.00 5.91 -9.03
C SER A 76 12.19 5.44 -7.84
N ASP A 77 12.87 4.96 -6.80
CA ASP A 77 12.27 4.60 -5.52
C ASP A 77 13.28 4.77 -4.39
N LEU A 78 12.79 4.99 -3.18
CA LEU A 78 13.64 5.08 -1.99
C LEU A 78 14.20 3.70 -1.57
N SER A 79 13.50 2.62 -1.92
CA SER A 79 13.84 1.25 -1.57
C SER A 79 14.67 0.58 -2.66
N GLN A 80 15.95 0.31 -2.38
CA GLN A 80 16.79 -0.48 -3.28
C GLN A 80 16.20 -1.88 -3.53
N ALA A 81 15.55 -2.49 -2.52
CA ALA A 81 14.92 -3.80 -2.67
C ALA A 81 13.78 -3.78 -3.70
N ALA A 82 12.98 -2.70 -3.78
CA ALA A 82 11.98 -2.51 -4.81
C ALA A 82 12.62 -2.46 -6.21
N LEU A 83 13.67 -1.68 -6.36
CA LEU A 83 14.39 -1.51 -7.62
C LEU A 83 15.07 -2.81 -8.07
N ASP A 84 15.60 -3.60 -7.14
CA ASP A 84 16.19 -4.92 -7.43
C ASP A 84 15.14 -5.91 -7.96
N LEU A 85 13.91 -5.86 -7.42
CA LEU A 85 12.79 -6.64 -7.95
C LEU A 85 12.37 -6.18 -9.33
N LEU A 86 12.27 -4.85 -9.53
CA LEU A 86 11.95 -4.26 -10.82
C LEU A 86 12.97 -4.65 -11.88
N SER A 87 14.26 -4.47 -11.61
CA SER A 87 15.36 -4.78 -12.56
C SER A 87 15.40 -6.26 -12.96
N LYS A 88 14.98 -7.17 -12.09
CA LYS A 88 14.86 -8.60 -12.43
C LYS A 88 13.69 -8.89 -13.36
N ARG A 89 12.58 -8.14 -13.22
CA ARG A 89 11.36 -8.33 -14.01
C ARG A 89 11.38 -7.57 -15.33
N LEU A 90 11.92 -6.35 -15.32
CA LEU A 90 11.97 -5.42 -16.44
C LEU A 90 13.41 -4.88 -16.58
N PRO A 91 14.35 -5.68 -17.11
CA PRO A 91 15.76 -5.31 -17.16
C PRO A 91 16.05 -4.13 -18.12
N GLU A 92 15.11 -3.80 -19.00
CA GLU A 92 15.17 -2.66 -19.91
C GLU A 92 14.94 -1.31 -19.22
N VAL A 93 14.45 -1.29 -17.97
CA VAL A 93 14.18 -0.06 -17.21
C VAL A 93 15.41 0.38 -16.44
N THR A 94 15.82 1.63 -16.61
CA THR A 94 16.88 2.26 -15.79
C THR A 94 16.34 2.55 -14.39
N THR A 95 17.02 2.06 -13.35
CA THR A 95 16.57 2.26 -11.96
C THR A 95 17.50 3.19 -11.19
N VAL A 96 16.95 4.09 -10.36
CA VAL A 96 17.71 5.04 -9.54
C VAL A 96 17.14 5.08 -8.11
N ALA A 97 17.98 4.74 -7.13
CA ALA A 97 17.61 4.81 -5.71
C ALA A 97 17.71 6.25 -5.20
N CYS A 98 16.58 6.88 -4.92
CA CYS A 98 16.54 8.24 -4.39
C CYS A 98 15.19 8.55 -3.73
N SER A 99 15.14 9.64 -2.96
CA SER A 99 13.88 10.19 -2.46
C SER A 99 13.17 10.98 -3.56
N ALA A 100 11.85 10.90 -3.63
CA ALA A 100 11.05 11.60 -4.64
C ALA A 100 11.03 13.12 -4.47
N ASP A 101 11.49 13.66 -3.33
CA ASP A 101 11.62 15.09 -3.08
C ASP A 101 13.02 15.65 -3.34
N ASP A 102 13.99 14.77 -3.70
CA ASP A 102 15.39 15.15 -4.04
C ASP A 102 15.97 14.11 -5.02
N MET A 103 15.64 14.22 -6.30
CA MET A 103 16.02 13.26 -7.34
C MET A 103 17.27 13.72 -8.11
N PRO A 104 18.28 12.84 -8.33
CA PRO A 104 19.56 13.20 -8.93
C PRO A 104 19.51 13.34 -10.45
N PHE A 105 18.48 14.00 -10.95
CA PHE A 105 18.32 14.30 -12.37
C PHE A 105 18.39 15.80 -12.63
N GLU A 106 18.83 16.17 -13.83
CA GLU A 106 18.81 17.56 -14.27
C GLU A 106 17.36 18.06 -14.46
N SER A 107 17.15 19.35 -14.33
CA SER A 107 15.84 19.97 -14.59
C SER A 107 15.41 19.72 -16.02
N GLU A 108 14.11 19.61 -16.24
CA GLU A 108 13.49 19.50 -17.56
C GLU A 108 13.98 18.30 -18.39
N THR A 109 14.27 17.19 -17.73
CA THR A 109 14.84 15.97 -18.34
C THR A 109 13.78 15.06 -18.94
N PHE A 110 12.57 14.98 -18.35
CA PHE A 110 11.58 13.98 -18.71
C PHE A 110 10.37 14.57 -19.42
N ASP A 111 9.94 13.88 -20.48
CA ASP A 111 8.75 14.26 -21.25
C ASP A 111 7.46 13.82 -20.57
N VAL A 112 7.52 12.72 -19.79
CA VAL A 112 6.39 12.17 -19.08
C VAL A 112 6.78 11.76 -17.66
N LEU A 113 6.02 12.20 -16.67
CA LEU A 113 6.14 11.74 -15.27
C LEU A 113 4.91 10.96 -14.86
N VAL A 114 5.12 9.81 -14.21
CA VAL A 114 4.05 9.00 -13.66
C VAL A 114 4.32 8.63 -12.19
N SER A 115 3.30 8.37 -11.43
CA SER A 115 3.41 7.79 -10.08
C SER A 115 2.10 7.11 -9.70
N GLN A 116 2.16 5.93 -9.11
CA GLN A 116 0.99 5.21 -8.60
C GLN A 116 1.15 4.94 -7.11
N PHE A 117 0.37 5.64 -6.29
CA PHE A 117 0.35 5.47 -4.84
C PHE A 117 1.75 5.57 -4.20
N GLY A 118 2.55 6.55 -4.67
CA GLY A 118 3.96 6.65 -4.30
C GLY A 118 4.44 8.06 -3.98
N ILE A 119 4.28 9.03 -4.89
CA ILE A 119 4.83 10.37 -4.77
C ILE A 119 4.41 11.11 -3.48
N GLU A 120 3.19 10.87 -3.00
CA GLU A 120 2.63 11.50 -1.80
C GLU A 120 3.35 11.09 -0.51
N TYR A 121 4.06 9.96 -0.50
CA TYR A 121 4.84 9.51 0.67
C TYR A 121 6.08 10.36 0.95
N ALA A 122 6.62 11.02 -0.08
CA ALA A 122 7.74 11.95 0.08
C ALA A 122 7.30 13.38 0.42
N GLY A 123 5.97 13.59 0.57
CA GLY A 123 5.40 14.88 0.98
C GLY A 123 5.23 15.87 -0.17
N PHE A 124 4.88 17.10 0.17
CA PHE A 124 4.52 18.11 -0.83
C PHE A 124 5.70 18.62 -1.68
N SER A 125 6.93 18.50 -1.16
CA SER A 125 8.16 18.84 -1.91
C SER A 125 8.36 17.95 -3.13
N ALA A 126 7.91 16.68 -3.08
CA ALA A 126 8.00 15.78 -4.22
C ALA A 126 7.21 16.27 -5.45
N PHE A 127 6.08 16.92 -5.24
CA PHE A 127 5.32 17.54 -6.35
C PHE A 127 6.04 18.72 -6.96
N THR A 128 6.77 19.51 -6.15
CA THR A 128 7.62 20.60 -6.66
C THR A 128 8.81 20.04 -7.42
N GLU A 129 9.43 18.98 -6.94
CA GLU A 129 10.55 18.30 -7.56
C GLU A 129 10.14 17.66 -8.89
N ALA A 130 8.97 17.02 -8.95
CA ALA A 130 8.41 16.51 -10.18
C ALA A 130 8.27 17.63 -11.25
N MET A 131 7.79 18.81 -10.87
CA MET A 131 7.69 19.94 -11.81
C MET A 131 9.04 20.48 -12.27
N ARG A 132 10.08 20.39 -11.43
CA ARG A 132 11.46 20.73 -11.84
C ARG A 132 11.96 19.78 -12.93
N LEU A 133 11.63 18.49 -12.82
CA LEU A 133 12.09 17.46 -13.74
C LEU A 133 11.32 17.40 -15.06
N LEU A 134 10.07 17.89 -15.08
CA LEU A 134 9.22 17.86 -16.27
C LEU A 134 9.70 18.85 -17.31
N ALA A 135 9.94 18.38 -18.52
CA ALA A 135 10.35 19.20 -19.67
C ALA A 135 9.23 20.16 -20.11
N PRO A 136 9.56 21.28 -20.75
CA PRO A 136 8.57 22.15 -21.42
C PRO A 136 7.71 21.33 -22.40
N GLY A 137 6.39 21.49 -22.33
CA GLY A 137 5.44 20.68 -23.10
C GLY A 137 5.21 19.27 -22.62
N GLY A 138 5.98 18.82 -21.63
CA GLY A 138 5.83 17.49 -21.01
C GLY A 138 4.54 17.35 -20.22
N SER A 139 4.13 16.11 -19.99
CA SER A 139 2.91 15.75 -19.25
C SER A 139 3.19 14.91 -18.02
N PHE A 140 2.27 14.94 -17.06
CA PHE A 140 2.35 14.07 -15.90
C PHE A 140 0.99 13.48 -15.54
N THR A 141 1.02 12.31 -14.91
CA THR A 141 -0.16 11.65 -14.34
C THR A 141 0.23 10.96 -13.04
N PHE A 142 -0.45 11.32 -11.94
CA PHE A 142 -0.27 10.71 -10.64
C PHE A 142 -1.59 10.13 -10.14
N LEU A 143 -1.58 8.90 -9.64
CA LEU A 143 -2.66 8.32 -8.84
C LEU A 143 -2.21 8.35 -7.38
N CYS A 144 -2.88 9.15 -6.56
CA CYS A 144 -2.57 9.32 -5.14
C CYS A 144 -3.67 8.74 -4.26
N HIS A 145 -3.33 8.35 -3.03
CA HIS A 145 -4.30 7.92 -2.03
C HIS A 145 -5.26 9.07 -1.70
N LEU A 146 -6.56 8.76 -1.74
CA LEU A 146 -7.65 9.70 -1.44
C LEU A 146 -8.19 9.45 -0.04
N SER A 147 -8.22 10.48 0.80
CA SER A 147 -8.88 10.45 2.11
C SER A 147 -10.39 10.27 1.92
N GLU A 148 -11.03 9.51 2.82
CA GLU A 148 -12.45 9.12 2.73
C GLU A 148 -12.83 8.38 1.43
N GLY A 149 -11.86 7.99 0.61
CA GLY A 149 -12.05 7.15 -0.56
C GLY A 149 -12.26 5.66 -0.18
N TYR A 150 -12.49 4.82 -1.18
CA TYR A 150 -12.74 3.38 -0.98
C TYR A 150 -11.60 2.68 -0.23
N ILE A 151 -10.35 2.97 -0.58
CA ILE A 151 -9.17 2.39 0.09
C ILE A 151 -9.12 2.86 1.54
N ASP A 152 -9.31 4.15 1.81
CA ASP A 152 -9.24 4.71 3.16
C ASP A 152 -10.35 4.16 4.06
N LYS A 153 -11.60 4.08 3.58
CA LYS A 153 -12.71 3.48 4.33
C LYS A 153 -12.46 2.01 4.66
N ARG A 154 -11.91 1.24 3.71
CA ARG A 154 -11.51 -0.15 3.94
C ARG A 154 -10.40 -0.24 5.00
N ASN A 155 -9.44 0.67 4.94
CA ASN A 155 -8.33 0.75 5.88
C ASN A 155 -8.82 1.15 7.29
N GLN A 156 -9.79 2.06 7.42
CA GLN A 156 -10.43 2.39 8.69
C GLN A 156 -11.08 1.17 9.32
N SER A 157 -11.91 0.45 8.54
CA SER A 157 -12.56 -0.78 9.00
C SER A 157 -11.54 -1.83 9.45
N PHE A 158 -10.44 -1.99 8.70
CA PHE A 158 -9.35 -2.88 9.09
C PHE A 158 -8.71 -2.47 10.42
N LEU A 159 -8.40 -1.18 10.59
CA LEU A 159 -7.76 -0.67 11.82
C LEU A 159 -8.62 -0.91 13.05
N VAL A 160 -9.93 -0.75 12.95
CA VAL A 160 -10.86 -1.03 14.06
C VAL A 160 -10.72 -2.49 14.50
N GLY A 161 -10.81 -3.44 13.57
CA GLY A 161 -10.70 -4.87 13.88
C GLY A 161 -9.30 -5.27 14.39
N ALA A 162 -8.25 -4.79 13.74
CA ALA A 162 -6.86 -5.09 14.08
C ALA A 162 -6.47 -4.52 15.46
N THR A 163 -6.87 -3.27 15.75
CA THR A 163 -6.62 -2.64 17.06
C THR A 163 -7.37 -3.38 18.16
N THR A 164 -8.64 -3.74 17.94
CA THR A 164 -9.40 -4.54 18.89
C THR A 164 -8.73 -5.89 19.16
N ALA A 165 -8.22 -6.56 18.13
CA ALA A 165 -7.50 -7.83 18.27
C ALA A 165 -6.29 -7.71 19.20
N LEU A 166 -5.53 -6.60 19.14
CA LEU A 166 -4.38 -6.36 20.02
C LEU A 166 -4.76 -5.91 21.44
N THR A 167 -5.80 -5.08 21.57
CA THR A 167 -6.12 -4.42 22.85
C THR A 167 -7.11 -5.18 23.71
N SER A 168 -7.84 -6.16 23.16
CA SER A 168 -8.80 -6.98 23.88
C SER A 168 -8.19 -7.91 24.93
N GLY A 169 -6.87 -8.15 24.89
CA GLY A 169 -6.22 -9.17 25.71
C GLY A 169 -6.39 -10.60 25.17
N PHE A 170 -6.94 -10.77 23.96
CA PHE A 170 -7.19 -12.08 23.36
C PHE A 170 -5.94 -12.96 23.28
N ILE A 171 -4.84 -12.42 22.71
CA ILE A 171 -3.60 -13.20 22.51
C ILE A 171 -2.97 -13.63 23.85
N PRO A 172 -2.76 -12.75 24.84
CA PRO A 172 -2.29 -13.16 26.16
C PRO A 172 -3.19 -14.21 26.83
N ALA A 173 -4.52 -14.02 26.78
CA ALA A 173 -5.46 -14.98 27.38
C ALA A 173 -5.47 -16.32 26.63
N ALA A 174 -5.35 -16.31 25.29
CA ALA A 174 -5.20 -17.52 24.50
C ALA A 174 -3.91 -18.29 24.84
N ASN A 175 -2.79 -17.58 24.99
CA ASN A 175 -1.52 -18.17 25.45
C ASN A 175 -1.67 -18.84 26.83
N THR A 176 -2.31 -18.15 27.79
CA THR A 176 -2.58 -18.71 29.13
C THR A 176 -3.45 -19.97 29.05
N LEU A 177 -4.51 -19.93 28.24
CA LEU A 177 -5.43 -21.05 28.06
C LEU A 177 -4.73 -22.27 27.43
N ILE A 178 -3.87 -22.08 26.43
CA ILE A 178 -3.06 -23.17 25.83
C ILE A 178 -2.10 -23.75 26.87
N ASN A 179 -1.38 -22.90 27.61
CA ASN A 179 -0.45 -23.36 28.64
C ASN A 179 -1.15 -24.23 29.72
N ALA A 180 -2.27 -23.76 30.22
CA ALA A 180 -3.07 -24.52 31.21
C ALA A 180 -3.60 -25.83 30.61
N SER A 181 -4.11 -25.81 29.38
CA SER A 181 -4.68 -27.00 28.71
C SER A 181 -3.66 -28.12 28.50
N PHE A 182 -2.41 -27.77 28.21
CA PHE A 182 -1.30 -28.74 28.11
C PHE A 182 -0.67 -29.07 29.47
N GLY A 183 -0.82 -28.22 30.50
CA GLY A 183 -0.35 -28.47 31.86
C GLY A 183 -1.18 -29.50 32.63
N GLY A 184 -2.45 -29.65 32.27
CA GLY A 184 -3.35 -30.69 32.82
C GLY A 184 -3.99 -30.38 34.16
N ASP A 185 -3.71 -29.24 34.82
CA ASP A 185 -4.41 -28.85 36.06
C ASP A 185 -5.81 -28.33 35.74
N LYS A 186 -6.82 -28.97 36.39
CA LYS A 186 -8.24 -28.67 36.09
C LYS A 186 -8.65 -27.26 36.55
N ASN A 187 -8.10 -26.77 37.65
CA ASN A 187 -8.47 -25.47 38.21
C ASN A 187 -7.86 -24.36 37.35
N GLU A 188 -6.58 -24.50 36.94
CA GLU A 188 -5.92 -23.58 36.04
C GLU A 188 -6.65 -23.50 34.70
N ILE A 189 -7.12 -24.64 34.14
CA ILE A 189 -7.88 -24.67 32.89
C ILE A 189 -9.21 -23.93 33.06
N VAL A 190 -9.92 -24.07 34.18
CA VAL A 190 -11.19 -23.38 34.40
C VAL A 190 -10.97 -21.87 34.50
N GLU A 191 -9.98 -21.41 35.26
CA GLU A 191 -9.64 -20.01 35.42
C GLU A 191 -9.20 -19.37 34.04
N ALA A 192 -8.33 -20.05 33.30
CA ALA A 192 -7.89 -19.61 32.00
C ALA A 192 -9.05 -19.51 30.97
N LYS A 193 -10.04 -20.41 31.04
CA LYS A 193 -11.24 -20.35 30.20
C LYS A 193 -12.11 -19.14 30.49
N GLU A 194 -12.32 -18.79 31.74
CA GLU A 194 -13.10 -17.60 32.09
C GLU A 194 -12.38 -16.32 31.68
N THR A 195 -11.07 -16.21 31.90
CA THR A 195 -10.25 -15.11 31.43
C THR A 195 -10.32 -14.97 29.89
N PHE A 196 -10.19 -16.08 29.17
CA PHE A 196 -10.28 -16.07 27.71
C PHE A 196 -11.66 -15.67 27.20
N LYS A 197 -12.74 -16.12 27.88
CA LYS A 197 -14.11 -15.76 27.53
C LYS A 197 -14.35 -14.25 27.60
N GLU A 198 -13.78 -13.58 28.60
CA GLU A 198 -13.84 -12.12 28.71
C GLU A 198 -13.02 -11.45 27.61
N ALA A 199 -11.78 -11.90 27.39
CA ALA A 199 -10.85 -11.31 26.42
C ALA A 199 -11.30 -11.49 24.96
N GLN A 200 -12.03 -12.54 24.61
CA GLN A 200 -12.54 -12.75 23.24
C GLN A 200 -13.78 -11.91 22.92
N GLN A 201 -14.53 -11.42 23.93
CA GLN A 201 -15.81 -10.76 23.72
C GLN A 201 -15.72 -9.52 22.83
N PRO A 202 -14.74 -8.59 23.00
CA PRO A 202 -14.59 -7.44 22.12
C PRO A 202 -14.43 -7.82 20.65
N ILE A 203 -13.68 -8.91 20.35
CA ILE A 203 -13.51 -9.38 18.97
C ILE A 203 -14.84 -10.00 18.46
N ALA A 204 -15.53 -10.79 19.30
CA ALA A 204 -16.82 -11.37 18.94
C ALA A 204 -17.88 -10.30 18.63
N ASP A 205 -17.83 -9.15 19.32
CA ASP A 205 -18.76 -8.04 19.09
C ASP A 205 -18.45 -7.32 17.77
N ILE A 206 -17.17 -7.04 17.50
CA ILE A 206 -16.75 -6.41 16.26
C ILE A 206 -17.03 -7.28 15.02
N LEU A 207 -16.97 -8.60 15.14
CA LEU A 207 -17.28 -9.55 14.07
C LEU A 207 -18.75 -9.45 13.58
N LYS A 208 -19.65 -8.88 14.37
CA LYS A 208 -21.04 -8.64 13.97
C LYS A 208 -21.15 -7.51 12.93
N GLU A 209 -20.24 -6.53 13.00
CA GLU A 209 -20.19 -5.38 12.10
C GLU A 209 -19.18 -5.58 10.98
N HIS A 210 -18.04 -6.21 11.30
CA HIS A 210 -16.92 -6.47 10.41
C HIS A 210 -16.62 -7.97 10.36
N SER A 211 -17.33 -8.69 9.52
CA SER A 211 -17.30 -10.17 9.44
C SER A 211 -16.05 -10.76 8.77
N SER A 212 -15.07 -9.93 8.35
CA SER A 212 -13.85 -10.37 7.67
C SER A 212 -12.65 -9.51 8.08
N GLY A 213 -11.45 -10.02 7.87
CA GLY A 213 -10.21 -9.31 8.19
C GLY A 213 -9.33 -10.10 9.17
N ILE A 214 -8.24 -9.48 9.63
CA ILE A 214 -7.24 -10.17 10.45
C ILE A 214 -7.80 -10.61 11.83
N HIS A 215 -8.72 -9.83 12.41
CA HIS A 215 -9.41 -10.19 13.65
C HIS A 215 -10.32 -11.42 13.47
N HIS A 216 -10.96 -11.58 12.30
CA HIS A 216 -11.71 -12.77 11.95
C HIS A 216 -10.77 -14.00 11.89
N HIS A 217 -9.64 -13.85 11.20
CA HIS A 217 -8.67 -14.94 11.08
C HIS A 217 -8.09 -15.34 12.45
N LEU A 218 -7.74 -14.37 13.30
CA LEU A 218 -7.30 -14.64 14.67
C LEU A 218 -8.36 -15.39 15.48
N TYR A 219 -9.60 -14.89 15.48
CA TYR A 219 -10.68 -15.46 16.30
C TYR A 219 -11.04 -16.89 15.89
N PHE A 220 -11.33 -17.11 14.60
CA PHE A 220 -11.75 -18.43 14.13
C PHE A 220 -10.58 -19.40 13.99
N GLY A 221 -9.40 -18.94 13.60
CA GLY A 221 -8.20 -19.75 13.53
C GLY A 221 -7.81 -20.30 14.91
N PHE A 222 -7.77 -19.44 15.93
CA PHE A 222 -7.51 -19.91 17.30
C PHE A 222 -8.60 -20.85 17.80
N ARG A 223 -9.87 -20.53 17.57
CA ARG A 223 -10.99 -21.40 17.98
C ARG A 223 -10.87 -22.81 17.38
N GLU A 224 -10.54 -22.90 16.10
CA GLU A 224 -10.37 -24.20 15.43
C GLU A 224 -9.20 -24.99 16.03
N MET A 225 -8.04 -24.35 16.21
CA MET A 225 -6.88 -24.99 16.84
C MET A 225 -7.17 -25.39 18.30
N TYR A 226 -7.83 -24.55 19.07
CA TYR A 226 -8.17 -24.86 20.45
C TYR A 226 -9.14 -26.03 20.58
N LEU A 227 -10.14 -26.14 19.72
CA LEU A 227 -11.07 -27.30 19.71
C LEU A 227 -10.36 -28.63 19.40
N LYS A 228 -9.24 -28.58 18.74
CA LYS A 228 -8.44 -29.75 18.31
C LYS A 228 -7.02 -29.73 18.91
N TYR A 229 -6.81 -29.03 20.02
CA TYR A 229 -5.45 -28.74 20.52
C TYR A 229 -4.61 -30.00 20.75
N GLY A 230 -5.22 -31.13 21.12
CA GLY A 230 -4.53 -32.43 21.28
C GLY A 230 -3.91 -32.98 19.98
N ASN A 231 -4.25 -32.42 18.79
CA ASN A 231 -3.67 -32.79 17.51
C ASN A 231 -2.45 -31.94 17.12
N TYR A 232 -2.12 -30.91 17.91
CA TYR A 232 -1.02 -30.00 17.67
C TYR A 232 0.03 -30.12 18.76
N ARG A 233 1.26 -29.72 18.49
CA ARG A 233 2.22 -29.46 19.56
C ARG A 233 1.89 -28.11 20.19
N LYS A 234 2.11 -27.97 21.47
CA LYS A 234 1.88 -26.72 22.20
C LYS A 234 2.60 -25.53 21.55
N GLU A 235 3.86 -25.75 21.20
CA GLU A 235 4.74 -24.74 20.62
C GLU A 235 4.20 -24.22 19.28
N ASP A 236 3.59 -25.07 18.46
CA ASP A 236 3.04 -24.68 17.15
C ASP A 236 1.87 -23.69 17.33
N ILE A 237 1.01 -23.91 18.32
CA ILE A 237 -0.11 -22.98 18.62
C ILE A 237 0.43 -21.65 19.18
N LEU A 238 1.40 -21.70 20.09
CA LEU A 238 1.98 -20.49 20.69
C LEU A 238 2.75 -19.67 19.64
N THR A 239 3.49 -20.33 18.74
CA THR A 239 4.16 -19.69 17.62
C THR A 239 3.14 -19.01 16.70
N TRP A 240 2.08 -19.71 16.31
CA TRP A 240 1.03 -19.12 15.49
C TRP A 240 0.40 -17.87 16.12
N LEU A 241 0.14 -17.86 17.43
CA LEU A 241 -0.36 -16.68 18.13
C LEU A 241 0.63 -15.51 18.11
N SER A 242 1.93 -15.80 18.27
CA SER A 242 3.00 -14.80 18.19
C SER A 242 3.11 -14.22 16.78
N ASP A 243 3.06 -15.07 15.75
CA ASP A 243 3.12 -14.66 14.35
C ASP A 243 1.90 -13.80 13.99
N MET A 244 0.70 -14.18 14.44
CA MET A 244 -0.51 -13.40 14.29
C MET A 244 -0.40 -12.01 14.92
N GLU A 245 0.18 -11.91 16.13
CA GLU A 245 0.41 -10.61 16.77
C GLU A 245 1.36 -9.72 15.96
N ALA A 246 2.46 -10.30 15.49
CA ALA A 246 3.43 -9.59 14.65
C ALA A 246 2.80 -9.10 13.34
N ASP A 247 2.03 -9.95 12.66
CA ASP A 247 1.32 -9.62 11.43
C ASP A 247 0.28 -8.51 11.65
N ILE A 248 -0.49 -8.57 12.75
CA ILE A 248 -1.46 -7.51 13.10
C ILE A 248 -0.74 -6.17 13.26
N ARG A 249 0.35 -6.13 14.05
CA ARG A 249 1.13 -4.90 14.29
C ARG A 249 1.69 -4.32 13.01
N LYS A 250 2.29 -5.16 12.15
CA LYS A 250 2.85 -4.77 10.85
C LYS A 250 1.78 -4.17 9.94
N ASN A 251 0.61 -4.81 9.85
CA ASN A 251 -0.47 -4.32 9.01
C ASN A 251 -1.11 -3.03 9.55
N ILE A 252 -1.21 -2.84 10.87
CA ILE A 252 -1.63 -1.56 11.47
C ILE A 252 -0.65 -0.45 11.05
N GLU A 253 0.66 -0.69 11.13
CA GLU A 253 1.67 0.29 10.74
C GLU A 253 1.52 0.66 9.26
N LYS A 254 1.43 -0.32 8.35
CA LYS A 254 1.22 -0.12 6.92
C LYS A 254 -0.01 0.76 6.64
N VAL A 255 -1.14 0.37 7.19
CA VAL A 255 -2.41 1.07 6.96
C VAL A 255 -2.37 2.49 7.54
N THR A 256 -1.72 2.67 8.68
CA THR A 256 -1.53 3.99 9.29
C THR A 256 -0.67 4.90 8.41
N GLN A 257 0.39 4.39 7.80
CA GLN A 257 1.22 5.17 6.86
C GLN A 257 0.41 5.57 5.61
N ILE A 258 -0.37 4.66 5.01
CA ILE A 258 -1.25 4.97 3.88
C ILE A 258 -2.20 6.12 4.24
N ARG A 259 -2.89 6.01 5.37
CA ARG A 259 -3.85 7.04 5.81
C ARG A 259 -3.20 8.38 6.11
N LYS A 260 -1.99 8.37 6.66
CA LYS A 260 -1.22 9.58 6.96
C LYS A 260 -0.89 10.40 5.72
N VAL A 261 -0.68 9.77 4.56
CA VAL A 261 -0.32 10.45 3.31
C VAL A 261 -1.50 10.67 2.38
N SER A 262 -2.65 10.05 2.63
CA SER A 262 -3.86 10.23 1.84
C SER A 262 -4.25 11.70 1.74
N LEU A 263 -4.63 12.13 0.54
CA LEU A 263 -4.96 13.52 0.23
C LEU A 263 -6.42 13.81 0.59
N ASP A 264 -6.62 14.71 1.53
CA ASP A 264 -7.88 15.40 1.84
C ASP A 264 -7.94 16.75 1.08
N ASP A 265 -9.05 17.47 1.21
CA ASP A 265 -9.28 18.74 0.49
C ASP A 265 -8.20 19.79 0.77
N ASP A 266 -7.66 19.86 1.99
CA ASP A 266 -6.63 20.85 2.33
C ASP A 266 -5.27 20.48 1.77
N ARG A 267 -4.93 19.19 1.79
CA ARG A 267 -3.71 18.67 1.15
C ARG A 267 -3.77 18.78 -0.36
N VAL A 268 -4.94 18.56 -0.97
CA VAL A 268 -5.15 18.75 -2.41
C VAL A 268 -4.87 20.19 -2.82
N LYS A 269 -5.32 21.20 -2.04
CA LYS A 269 -5.01 22.60 -2.32
C LYS A 269 -3.51 22.87 -2.31
N ILE A 270 -2.78 22.31 -1.33
CA ILE A 270 -1.32 22.47 -1.25
C ILE A 270 -0.64 21.82 -2.47
N VAL A 271 -1.06 20.61 -2.86
CA VAL A 271 -0.55 19.93 -4.05
C VAL A 271 -0.83 20.76 -5.31
N GLU A 272 -2.05 21.26 -5.46
CA GLU A 272 -2.43 22.11 -6.59
C GLU A 272 -1.56 23.37 -6.70
N GLU A 273 -1.32 24.05 -5.58
CA GLU A 273 -0.44 25.24 -5.52
C GLU A 273 0.99 24.89 -5.94
N ARG A 274 1.55 23.77 -5.47
CA ARG A 274 2.90 23.31 -5.84
C ARG A 274 3.00 22.98 -7.32
N LEU A 275 2.02 22.29 -7.87
CA LEU A 275 2.00 21.95 -9.30
C LEU A 275 1.85 23.18 -10.19
N ARG A 276 0.92 24.11 -9.84
CA ARG A 276 0.73 25.36 -10.62
C ARG A 276 1.96 26.25 -10.61
N ALA A 277 2.71 26.28 -9.52
CA ALA A 277 3.98 27.03 -9.43
C ALA A 277 5.03 26.51 -10.45
N GLY A 278 4.89 25.28 -10.94
CA GLY A 278 5.74 24.68 -11.97
C GLY A 278 5.45 25.13 -13.43
N GLY A 279 4.51 26.05 -13.64
CA GLY A 279 4.24 26.63 -14.95
C GLY A 279 3.40 25.71 -15.84
N LEU A 280 2.24 25.28 -15.36
CA LEU A 280 1.33 24.39 -16.11
C LEU A 280 0.41 25.16 -17.05
N SER A 281 0.23 24.62 -18.27
CA SER A 281 -0.80 25.04 -19.22
C SER A 281 -2.15 24.40 -18.94
N HIS A 282 -2.12 23.19 -18.37
CA HIS A 282 -3.30 22.42 -17.99
C HIS A 282 -3.05 21.68 -16.69
N LEU A 283 -4.05 21.62 -15.81
CA LEU A 283 -4.07 20.81 -14.60
C LEU A 283 -5.49 20.29 -14.36
N GLU A 284 -5.65 18.98 -14.24
CA GLU A 284 -6.89 18.32 -13.87
C GLU A 284 -6.65 17.50 -12.58
N ILE A 285 -7.53 17.70 -11.59
CA ILE A 285 -7.54 16.94 -10.35
C ILE A 285 -8.94 16.39 -10.18
N LYS A 286 -9.10 15.07 -10.19
CA LYS A 286 -10.41 14.43 -10.08
C LYS A 286 -10.34 13.09 -9.34
N PRO A 287 -11.40 12.74 -8.59
CA PRO A 287 -11.50 11.39 -8.05
C PRO A 287 -11.54 10.34 -9.17
N PHE A 288 -10.83 9.24 -8.98
CA PHE A 288 -10.85 8.08 -9.84
C PHE A 288 -11.72 6.98 -9.21
N ALA A 289 -12.86 6.68 -9.84
CA ALA A 289 -13.85 5.75 -9.33
C ALA A 289 -13.66 4.33 -9.87
N ILE A 290 -14.16 3.34 -9.11
CA ILE A 290 -14.28 1.95 -9.59
C ILE A 290 -15.31 1.92 -10.73
N PRO A 291 -15.02 1.31 -11.89
CA PRO A 291 -16.01 1.14 -12.95
C PRO A 291 -17.30 0.50 -12.43
N LYS A 292 -18.44 1.06 -12.84
CA LYS A 292 -19.80 0.67 -12.37
C LYS A 292 -20.11 0.95 -10.88
N ARG A 293 -19.23 1.66 -10.19
CA ARG A 293 -19.41 2.13 -8.80
C ARG A 293 -18.93 3.59 -8.72
N PRO A 294 -19.67 4.55 -9.30
CA PRO A 294 -19.21 5.93 -9.42
C PRO A 294 -18.99 6.63 -8.07
N ASP A 295 -19.62 6.16 -7.00
CA ASP A 295 -19.47 6.70 -5.65
C ASP A 295 -18.27 6.10 -4.90
N ASP A 296 -17.67 4.99 -5.40
CA ASP A 296 -16.51 4.33 -4.81
C ASP A 296 -15.22 4.88 -5.44
N HIS A 297 -14.76 6.03 -4.97
CA HIS A 297 -13.52 6.65 -5.41
C HIS A 297 -12.31 5.90 -4.83
N VAL A 298 -11.47 5.32 -5.69
CA VAL A 298 -10.28 4.53 -5.28
C VAL A 298 -9.09 5.43 -5.02
N ALA A 299 -8.91 6.46 -5.83
CA ALA A 299 -7.75 7.31 -5.83
C ALA A 299 -8.13 8.75 -6.20
N LEU A 300 -7.19 9.66 -6.03
CA LEU A 300 -7.19 10.96 -6.67
C LEU A 300 -6.28 10.89 -7.89
N ALA A 301 -6.84 11.11 -9.08
CA ALA A 301 -6.08 11.24 -10.32
C ALA A 301 -5.72 12.72 -10.52
N ILE A 302 -4.42 12.98 -10.64
CA ILE A 302 -3.86 14.32 -10.85
C ILE A 302 -3.07 14.27 -12.15
N SER A 303 -3.47 15.07 -13.15
CA SER A 303 -2.78 15.11 -14.43
C SER A 303 -2.63 16.52 -14.95
N GLY A 304 -1.61 16.75 -15.75
CA GLY A 304 -1.38 18.07 -16.31
C GLY A 304 -0.29 18.10 -17.36
N GLN A 305 -0.07 19.30 -17.92
CA GLN A 305 0.93 19.55 -18.92
C GLN A 305 1.67 20.85 -18.61
N LYS A 306 2.99 20.86 -18.75
CA LYS A 306 3.82 22.05 -18.61
C LYS A 306 3.71 22.92 -19.85
N VAL A 307 3.77 24.26 -19.67
CA VAL A 307 3.78 25.21 -20.79
C VAL A 307 4.95 24.88 -21.70
N GLN A 308 4.71 24.95 -23.01
CA GLN A 308 5.78 24.85 -24.00
C GLN A 308 6.62 26.13 -23.97
N ALA A 309 7.94 26.00 -24.03
CA ALA A 309 8.86 27.13 -24.01
C ALA A 309 8.76 27.99 -25.29
#